data_27f2d537f89ff49c31d2f87d1da3a485
#
_entry.id   27f2d537f89ff49c31d2f87d1da3a485
#
_cell.length_a   1.000
_cell.length_b   1.000
_cell.length_c   1.000
_cell.angle_alpha   90.00
_cell.angle_beta   90.00
_cell.angle_gamma   90.00
#
_symmetry.space_group_name_H-M   'P 1'
#
loop_
_entity.id
_entity.type
_entity.pdbx_description
1 polymer ?
#
loop_
_entity_poly.entity_id
_entity_poly.type
_entity_poly.pdbx_seq_one_letter_code
_entity_poly.pdbx_strand_id
1 'polypeptide(L)'
;VNDIGDQVASILFYDLEYENLLMVAMRGRAGQIVGSGFSGVKTQLGVKMSQVTKKLGCSNLKTLIEEDKLTFCDYNIISELTTFIQKRQSFEAEEGCNDDLAMCLVIFAWLVAQDYFKEMTDSDVRKRIYDEQKNAIEQDMAPFGFICDGFEEMGGETVESDGTVWKTDEYGDRAYMWEYR
;
A
#
# COMPACT_ATOMS: atom_id res chain seq x y z
N VAL A 1 18.50 8.34 11.47
CA VAL A 1 18.16 8.17 12.88
C VAL A 1 19.44 8.33 13.66
N ASN A 2 19.54 9.34 14.50
CA ASN A 2 20.64 9.48 15.45
C ASN A 2 20.26 8.70 16.73
N ASP A 3 21.19 8.56 17.69
CA ASP A 3 21.07 7.66 18.84
C ASP A 3 19.70 7.65 19.55
N ILE A 4 19.05 8.82 19.68
CA ILE A 4 17.70 8.94 20.29
C ILE A 4 16.62 8.35 19.36
N GLY A 5 16.70 8.61 18.07
CA GLY A 5 15.73 8.09 17.10
C GLY A 5 15.82 6.58 16.92
N ASP A 6 16.99 5.99 17.12
CA ASP A 6 17.19 4.54 17.09
C ASP A 6 16.49 3.86 18.28
N GLN A 7 16.53 4.48 19.45
CA GLN A 7 15.78 4.02 20.63
C GLN A 7 14.26 4.08 20.40
N VAL A 8 13.76 5.18 19.86
CA VAL A 8 12.33 5.30 19.56
C VAL A 8 11.88 4.26 18.53
N ALA A 9 12.65 4.08 17.46
CA ALA A 9 12.35 3.06 16.45
C ALA A 9 12.38 1.64 17.04
N SER A 10 13.31 1.36 17.95
CA SER A 10 13.41 0.06 18.64
C SER A 10 12.21 -0.19 19.55
N ILE A 11 11.77 0.81 20.32
CA ILE A 11 10.56 0.72 21.16
C ILE A 11 9.32 0.47 20.30
N LEU A 12 9.16 1.21 19.21
CA LEU A 12 8.03 1.03 18.30
C LEU A 12 7.99 -0.38 17.71
N PHE A 13 9.14 -0.91 17.32
CA PHE A 13 9.22 -2.20 16.64
C PHE A 13 9.15 -3.39 17.62
N TYR A 14 9.91 -3.36 18.73
CA TYR A 14 10.03 -4.50 19.63
C TYR A 14 9.00 -4.47 20.78
N ASP A 15 8.68 -3.28 21.33
CA ASP A 15 7.81 -3.19 22.50
C ASP A 15 6.35 -2.97 22.10
N LEU A 16 6.10 -2.21 21.01
CA LEU A 16 4.76 -1.91 20.51
C LEU A 16 4.35 -2.75 19.29
N GLU A 17 5.24 -3.63 18.82
CA GLU A 17 5.01 -4.53 17.67
C GLU A 17 4.48 -3.79 16.41
N TYR A 18 4.93 -2.54 16.21
CA TYR A 18 4.52 -1.73 15.08
C TYR A 18 5.31 -2.14 13.82
N GLU A 19 4.67 -2.91 12.94
CA GLU A 19 5.32 -3.50 11.76
C GLU A 19 5.60 -2.50 10.62
N ASN A 20 4.88 -1.36 10.56
CA ASN A 20 5.01 -0.37 9.49
C ASN A 20 6.20 0.57 9.68
N LEU A 21 7.36 0.02 10.05
CA LEU A 21 8.61 0.75 10.14
C LEU A 21 9.50 0.49 8.92
N LEU A 22 10.05 1.58 8.40
CA LEU A 22 10.99 1.50 7.29
C LEU A 22 12.29 0.83 7.74
N MET A 23 12.68 -0.26 7.06
CA MET A 23 13.94 -0.94 7.28
C MET A 23 14.93 -0.56 6.18
N VAL A 24 16.15 -0.24 6.57
CA VAL A 24 17.23 0.17 5.67
C VAL A 24 18.41 -0.77 5.83
N ALA A 25 18.93 -1.24 4.72
CA ALA A 25 20.14 -2.05 4.66
C ALA A 25 21.35 -1.19 4.25
N MET A 26 22.49 -1.40 4.88
CA MET A 26 23.75 -0.74 4.51
C MET A 26 24.50 -1.58 3.47
N ARG A 27 24.57 -1.10 2.24
CA ARG A 27 25.22 -1.79 1.12
C ARG A 27 26.55 -1.12 0.75
N GLY A 28 27.55 -1.24 1.60
CA GLY A 28 28.93 -0.79 1.32
C GLY A 28 28.99 0.61 0.68
N ARG A 29 29.58 0.71 -0.52
CA ARG A 29 29.74 1.99 -1.26
C ARG A 29 28.44 2.55 -1.82
N ALA A 30 27.40 1.74 -1.99
CA ALA A 30 26.11 2.19 -2.52
C ALA A 30 25.27 2.94 -1.46
N GLY A 31 25.72 2.96 -0.21
CA GLY A 31 25.03 3.65 0.88
C GLY A 31 23.82 2.88 1.42
N GLN A 32 22.81 3.61 1.84
CA GLN A 32 21.59 3.04 2.39
C GLN A 32 20.61 2.69 1.27
N ILE A 33 20.01 1.49 1.37
CA ILE A 33 18.98 1.02 0.46
C ILE A 33 17.82 0.52 1.30
N VAL A 34 16.60 0.90 0.93
CA VAL A 34 15.37 0.36 1.54
C VAL A 34 15.17 -1.08 1.05
N GLY A 35 14.88 -1.98 1.95
CA GLY A 35 14.70 -3.39 1.58
C GLY A 35 13.94 -4.16 2.66
N SER A 36 13.35 -5.25 2.26
CA SER A 36 12.46 -6.10 3.07
C SER A 36 13.15 -7.00 4.10
N GLY A 37 14.33 -6.67 4.58
CA GLY A 37 14.98 -7.40 5.69
C GLY A 37 15.45 -8.84 5.41
N PHE A 38 15.09 -9.46 4.30
CA PHE A 38 15.34 -10.88 4.00
C PHE A 38 16.71 -11.19 3.38
N SER A 39 17.55 -10.19 3.16
CA SER A 39 18.77 -10.36 2.34
C SER A 39 20.04 -10.70 3.14
N GLY A 40 19.96 -11.12 4.40
CA GLY A 40 21.14 -11.47 5.21
C GLY A 40 22.10 -10.29 5.51
N VAL A 41 21.74 -9.08 5.13
CA VAL A 41 22.49 -7.84 5.41
C VAL A 41 21.98 -7.26 6.73
N LYS A 42 22.86 -6.68 7.54
CA LYS A 42 22.46 -5.95 8.75
C LYS A 42 21.45 -4.86 8.37
N THR A 43 20.22 -5.04 8.79
CA THR A 43 19.16 -4.06 8.65
C THR A 43 19.14 -3.14 9.86
N GLN A 44 18.85 -1.87 9.65
CA GLN A 44 18.66 -0.86 10.68
C GLN A 44 17.23 -0.33 10.57
N LEU A 45 16.59 -0.10 11.70
CA LEU A 45 15.28 0.53 11.77
C LEU A 45 15.41 2.02 11.46
N GLY A 46 14.63 2.49 10.48
CA GLY A 46 14.63 3.88 10.04
C GLY A 46 15.85 4.30 9.22
N VAL A 47 15.77 5.50 8.65
CA VAL A 47 16.80 6.06 7.77
C VAL A 47 17.86 6.77 8.60
N LYS A 48 19.14 6.40 8.40
CA LYS A 48 20.24 7.15 9.00
C LYS A 48 20.57 8.36 8.11
N MET A 49 20.39 9.56 8.66
CA MET A 49 20.73 10.79 7.95
C MET A 49 22.25 10.94 7.85
N SER A 50 22.78 10.69 6.65
CA SER A 50 24.17 10.96 6.27
C SER A 50 24.22 12.16 5.34
N GLN A 51 25.43 12.74 5.16
CA GLN A 51 25.61 13.84 4.19
C GLN A 51 25.20 13.42 2.76
N VAL A 52 25.48 12.17 2.39
CA VAL A 52 25.12 11.63 1.07
C VAL A 52 23.61 11.50 0.93
N THR A 53 22.94 10.91 1.94
CA THR A 53 21.48 10.79 1.96
C THR A 53 20.80 12.15 1.92
N LYS A 54 21.29 13.12 2.69
CA LYS A 54 20.78 14.49 2.69
C LYS A 54 20.92 15.17 1.32
N LYS A 55 22.10 15.06 0.69
CA LYS A 55 22.35 15.64 -0.65
C LYS A 55 21.45 15.02 -1.71
N LEU A 56 21.33 13.69 -1.73
CA LEU A 56 20.46 12.98 -2.68
C LEU A 56 19.00 13.34 -2.46
N GLY A 57 18.55 13.37 -1.20
CA GLY A 57 17.18 13.77 -0.87
C GLY A 57 16.87 15.20 -1.30
N CYS A 58 17.76 16.16 -1.03
CA CYS A 58 17.60 17.55 -1.49
C CYS A 58 17.56 17.67 -3.02
N SER A 59 18.42 16.94 -3.73
CA SER A 59 18.42 16.93 -5.20
C SER A 59 17.12 16.37 -5.75
N ASN A 60 16.65 15.25 -5.18
CA ASN A 60 15.40 14.62 -5.60
C ASN A 60 14.20 15.50 -5.26
N LEU A 61 14.19 16.13 -4.06
CA LEU A 61 13.12 17.06 -3.66
C LEU A 61 13.00 18.22 -4.65
N LYS A 62 14.13 18.81 -5.02
CA LYS A 62 14.18 19.86 -6.05
C LYS A 62 13.55 19.38 -7.36
N THR A 63 13.94 18.21 -7.85
CA THR A 63 13.41 17.63 -9.09
C THR A 63 11.91 17.39 -9.00
N LEU A 64 11.41 16.84 -7.88
CA LEU A 64 9.98 16.60 -7.68
C LEU A 64 9.15 17.89 -7.70
N ILE A 65 9.70 18.98 -7.15
CA ILE A 65 9.03 20.30 -7.16
C ILE A 65 9.08 20.91 -8.58
N GLU A 66 10.25 20.89 -9.24
CA GLU A 66 10.42 21.46 -10.58
C GLU A 66 9.60 20.73 -11.66
N GLU A 67 9.32 19.44 -11.47
CA GLU A 67 8.52 18.61 -12.36
C GLU A 67 7.03 18.58 -11.99
N ASP A 68 6.58 19.42 -11.04
CA ASP A 68 5.20 19.48 -10.53
C ASP A 68 4.65 18.12 -10.00
N LYS A 69 5.58 17.23 -9.58
CA LYS A 69 5.22 15.92 -9.03
C LYS A 69 4.87 15.94 -7.53
N LEU A 70 5.18 17.04 -6.87
CA LEU A 70 4.94 17.24 -5.44
C LEU A 70 4.37 18.63 -5.19
N THR A 71 3.17 18.67 -4.64
CA THR A 71 2.45 19.90 -4.33
C THR A 71 2.30 20.07 -2.82
N PHE A 72 2.54 21.25 -2.30
CA PHE A 72 2.40 21.61 -0.89
C PHE A 72 1.26 22.57 -0.69
N CYS A 73 0.45 22.32 0.34
CA CYS A 73 -0.64 23.20 0.76
C CYS A 73 -0.42 23.82 2.15
N ASP A 74 0.61 23.36 2.89
CA ASP A 74 0.88 23.81 4.25
C ASP A 74 1.85 25.00 4.24
N TYR A 75 1.45 26.08 4.93
CA TYR A 75 2.24 27.30 5.03
C TYR A 75 3.55 27.09 5.79
N ASN A 76 3.57 26.26 6.83
CA ASN A 76 4.77 26.02 7.64
C ASN A 76 5.84 25.30 6.82
N ILE A 77 5.44 24.32 5.99
CA ILE A 77 6.33 23.64 5.07
C ILE A 77 6.97 24.63 4.08
N ILE A 78 6.14 25.48 3.49
CA ILE A 78 6.63 26.50 2.54
C ILE A 78 7.58 27.47 3.24
N SER A 79 7.25 27.90 4.44
CA SER A 79 8.10 28.80 5.24
C SER A 79 9.47 28.19 5.54
N GLU A 80 9.52 26.93 5.98
CA GLU A 80 10.80 26.25 6.23
C GLU A 80 11.60 26.04 4.94
N LEU A 81 10.95 25.68 3.83
CA LEU A 81 11.63 25.53 2.53
C LEU A 81 12.24 26.84 2.03
N THR A 82 11.63 28.01 2.31
CA THR A 82 12.19 29.32 1.91
C THR A 82 13.43 29.70 2.70
N THR A 83 13.56 29.23 3.95
CA THR A 83 14.73 29.46 4.80
C THR A 83 15.77 28.33 4.74
N PHE A 84 15.51 27.29 3.94
CA PHE A 84 16.37 26.13 3.81
C PHE A 84 17.47 26.40 2.77
N ILE A 85 18.69 26.61 3.23
CA ILE A 85 19.83 27.06 2.41
C ILE A 85 20.94 26.01 2.35
N GLN A 86 21.75 26.12 1.29
CA GLN A 86 22.98 25.36 1.22
C GLN A 86 24.09 26.08 2.00
N LYS A 87 24.61 25.41 3.04
CA LYS A 87 25.74 25.90 3.83
C LYS A 87 26.93 24.95 3.69
N ARG A 88 27.98 25.41 3.01
CA ARG A 88 29.17 24.62 2.68
C ARG A 88 28.82 23.37 1.85
N GLN A 89 28.93 22.19 2.47
CA GLN A 89 28.63 20.90 1.82
C GLN A 89 27.33 20.25 2.31
N SER A 90 26.54 20.94 3.11
CA SER A 90 25.27 20.49 3.67
C SER A 90 24.15 21.46 3.34
N PHE A 91 22.93 21.11 3.73
CA PHE A 91 21.74 21.95 3.65
C PHE A 91 21.19 22.09 5.06
N GLU A 92 20.83 23.27 5.47
CA GLU A 92 20.26 23.55 6.81
C GLU A 92 19.42 24.82 6.76
N ALA A 93 18.60 25.04 7.79
CA ALA A 93 17.87 26.30 7.91
C ALA A 93 18.84 27.47 8.16
N GLU A 94 18.40 28.67 7.83
CA GLU A 94 19.06 29.90 8.24
C GLU A 94 19.11 30.00 9.77
N GLU A 95 20.05 30.80 10.27
CA GLU A 95 20.23 30.97 11.71
C GLU A 95 18.98 31.52 12.39
N GLY A 96 18.47 30.78 13.36
CA GLY A 96 17.21 31.11 14.08
C GLY A 96 15.94 30.54 13.44
N CYS A 97 16.05 29.80 12.33
CA CYS A 97 14.94 29.08 11.69
C CYS A 97 15.02 27.56 11.94
N ASN A 98 13.89 26.87 11.77
CA ASN A 98 13.79 25.42 11.89
C ASN A 98 13.80 24.76 10.50
N ASP A 99 14.28 23.50 10.42
CA ASP A 99 14.28 22.68 9.18
C ASP A 99 13.62 21.31 9.36
N ASP A 100 12.82 21.13 10.39
CA ASP A 100 12.27 19.84 10.76
C ASP A 100 11.32 19.28 9.66
N LEU A 101 10.40 20.10 9.18
CA LEU A 101 9.47 19.73 8.11
C LEU A 101 10.20 19.59 6.77
N ALA A 102 11.10 20.51 6.46
CA ALA A 102 11.94 20.44 5.27
C ALA A 102 12.78 19.15 5.27
N MET A 103 13.31 18.73 6.41
CA MET A 103 14.05 17.48 6.55
C MET A 103 13.17 16.24 6.39
N CYS A 104 11.91 16.27 6.84
CA CYS A 104 10.94 15.20 6.56
C CYS A 104 10.72 15.04 5.03
N LEU A 105 10.57 16.15 4.32
CA LEU A 105 10.43 16.14 2.86
C LEU A 105 11.69 15.62 2.15
N VAL A 106 12.88 15.97 2.65
CA VAL A 106 14.15 15.46 2.13
C VAL A 106 14.24 13.95 2.26
N ILE A 107 13.82 13.40 3.42
CA ILE A 107 13.75 11.95 3.65
C ILE A 107 12.73 11.30 2.72
N PHE A 108 11.55 11.88 2.59
CA PHE A 108 10.50 11.41 1.67
C PHE A 108 10.98 11.39 0.23
N ALA A 109 11.60 12.47 -0.26
CA ALA A 109 12.13 12.53 -1.62
C ALA A 109 13.28 11.54 -1.88
N TRP A 110 14.08 11.25 -0.86
CA TRP A 110 15.07 10.18 -0.93
C TRP A 110 14.41 8.81 -1.01
N LEU A 111 13.35 8.55 -0.22
CA LEU A 111 12.61 7.31 -0.20
C LEU A 111 11.92 7.01 -1.54
N VAL A 112 11.23 7.98 -2.11
CA VAL A 112 10.51 7.87 -3.40
C VAL A 112 11.46 7.49 -4.55
N ALA A 113 12.73 7.90 -4.48
CA ALA A 113 13.73 7.54 -5.48
C ALA A 113 14.26 6.10 -5.36
N GLN A 114 13.96 5.39 -4.26
CA GLN A 114 14.39 4.01 -4.07
C GLN A 114 13.59 3.04 -4.93
N ASP A 115 14.27 2.03 -5.49
CA ASP A 115 13.64 1.02 -6.35
C ASP A 115 12.55 0.25 -5.61
N TYR A 116 12.78 -0.06 -4.34
CA TYR A 116 11.79 -0.71 -3.48
C TYR A 116 10.46 0.06 -3.39
N PHE A 117 10.51 1.38 -3.26
CA PHE A 117 9.31 2.22 -3.21
C PHE A 117 8.57 2.21 -4.55
N LYS A 118 9.32 2.28 -5.66
CA LYS A 118 8.75 2.20 -7.00
C LYS A 118 8.06 0.86 -7.24
N GLU A 119 8.72 -0.24 -6.88
CA GLU A 119 8.16 -1.58 -7.01
C GLU A 119 6.87 -1.76 -6.18
N MET A 120 6.85 -1.28 -4.93
CA MET A 120 5.66 -1.31 -4.09
C MET A 120 4.51 -0.51 -4.71
N THR A 121 4.78 0.73 -5.12
CA THR A 121 3.76 1.60 -5.72
C THR A 121 3.20 1.00 -7.00
N ASP A 122 4.04 0.44 -7.86
CA ASP A 122 3.62 -0.21 -9.09
C ASP A 122 2.76 -1.45 -8.81
N SER A 123 3.08 -2.24 -7.78
CA SER A 123 2.29 -3.41 -7.40
C SER A 123 0.91 -3.02 -6.87
N ASP A 124 0.83 -1.97 -6.06
CA ASP A 124 -0.44 -1.47 -5.51
C ASP A 124 -1.34 -0.88 -6.60
N VAL A 125 -0.77 -0.15 -7.55
CA VAL A 125 -1.51 0.35 -8.72
C VAL A 125 -2.07 -0.80 -9.55
N ARG A 126 -1.26 -1.83 -9.84
CA ARG A 126 -1.71 -3.02 -10.57
C ARG A 126 -2.83 -3.76 -9.84
N LYS A 127 -2.72 -3.92 -8.52
CA LYS A 127 -3.75 -4.55 -7.70
C LYS A 127 -5.05 -3.76 -7.75
N ARG A 128 -5.00 -2.43 -7.60
CA ARG A 128 -6.19 -1.58 -7.73
C ARG A 128 -6.85 -1.70 -9.09
N ILE A 129 -6.09 -1.65 -10.17
CA ILE A 129 -6.61 -1.82 -11.53
C ILE A 129 -7.26 -3.19 -11.69
N TYR A 130 -6.64 -4.24 -11.16
CA TYR A 130 -7.20 -5.60 -11.18
C TYR A 130 -8.51 -5.68 -10.40
N ASP A 131 -8.56 -5.12 -9.19
CA ASP A 131 -9.76 -5.10 -8.35
C ASP A 131 -10.89 -4.26 -8.99
N GLU A 132 -10.57 -3.14 -9.63
CA GLU A 132 -11.54 -2.33 -10.39
C GLU A 132 -12.10 -3.10 -11.60
N GLN A 133 -11.25 -3.80 -12.35
CA GLN A 133 -11.69 -4.64 -13.47
C GLN A 133 -12.53 -5.81 -13.01
N LYS A 134 -12.15 -6.47 -11.92
CA LYS A 134 -12.92 -7.56 -11.34
C LYS A 134 -14.31 -7.10 -10.90
N ASN A 135 -14.40 -5.97 -10.18
CA ASN A 135 -15.68 -5.40 -9.76
C ASN A 135 -16.56 -4.99 -10.96
N ALA A 136 -15.97 -4.46 -12.02
CA ALA A 136 -16.71 -4.14 -13.25
C ALA A 136 -17.28 -5.41 -13.90
N ILE A 137 -16.49 -6.48 -13.99
CA ILE A 137 -16.95 -7.77 -14.52
C ILE A 137 -18.06 -8.35 -13.64
N GLU A 138 -17.91 -8.33 -12.31
CA GLU A 138 -18.94 -8.81 -11.38
C GLU A 138 -20.24 -8.00 -11.51
N GLN A 139 -20.18 -6.68 -11.71
CA GLN A 139 -21.34 -5.83 -11.97
C GLN A 139 -22.01 -6.15 -13.32
N ASP A 140 -21.22 -6.39 -14.36
CA ASP A 140 -21.75 -6.77 -15.67
C ASP A 140 -22.36 -8.18 -15.67
N MET A 141 -21.88 -9.06 -14.81
CA MET A 141 -22.43 -10.43 -14.65
C MET A 141 -23.66 -10.48 -13.73
N ALA A 142 -23.94 -9.42 -12.95
CA ALA A 142 -25.11 -9.40 -12.08
C ALA A 142 -26.44 -9.69 -12.79
N PRO A 143 -26.68 -9.29 -14.07
CA PRO A 143 -27.88 -9.68 -14.81
C PRO A 143 -27.98 -11.19 -15.09
N PHE A 144 -26.86 -11.90 -15.15
CA PHE A 144 -26.87 -13.36 -15.36
C PHE A 144 -27.28 -14.13 -14.10
N GLY A 145 -27.12 -13.56 -12.91
CA GLY A 145 -27.60 -14.14 -11.65
C GLY A 145 -29.14 -14.23 -11.60
N PHE A 146 -29.85 -13.35 -12.30
CA PHE A 146 -31.31 -13.42 -12.43
C PHE A 146 -31.82 -14.55 -13.31
N ILE A 147 -30.97 -15.11 -14.18
CA ILE A 147 -31.33 -16.27 -14.99
C ILE A 147 -31.29 -17.55 -14.12
N CYS A 148 -30.55 -17.55 -13.02
CA CYS A 148 -30.52 -18.67 -12.07
C CYS A 148 -31.76 -18.70 -11.15
N ASP A 149 -32.45 -17.58 -10.92
CA ASP A 149 -33.72 -17.56 -10.17
C ASP A 149 -34.85 -18.31 -10.88
N GLY A 150 -34.73 -18.54 -12.17
CA GLY A 150 -35.65 -19.42 -12.90
C GLY A 150 -35.43 -20.90 -12.64
N PHE A 151 -34.34 -21.28 -11.97
CA PHE A 151 -34.10 -22.68 -11.58
C PHE A 151 -34.67 -23.04 -10.21
N GLU A 152 -34.99 -22.08 -9.35
CA GLU A 152 -35.68 -22.35 -8.08
C GLU A 152 -37.15 -22.78 -8.28
N GLU A 153 -37.75 -22.52 -9.45
CA GLU A 153 -39.10 -23.03 -9.79
C GLU A 153 -39.11 -24.45 -10.39
N MET A 154 -37.94 -25.09 -10.58
CA MET A 154 -37.88 -26.46 -11.04
C MET A 154 -38.06 -27.53 -9.94
N GLY A 155 -38.36 -27.16 -8.70
CA GLY A 155 -38.94 -28.00 -7.69
C GLY A 155 -40.46 -28.22 -7.96
N GLY A 156 -40.85 -28.48 -9.18
CA GLY A 156 -42.23 -28.67 -9.57
C GLY A 156 -42.76 -30.03 -9.12
N GLU A 157 -43.90 -30.02 -8.49
CA GLU A 157 -44.69 -31.24 -8.28
C GLU A 157 -45.29 -31.69 -9.65
N THR A 158 -44.91 -32.85 -10.12
CA THR A 158 -45.51 -33.45 -11.34
C THR A 158 -46.49 -34.54 -10.89
N VAL A 159 -47.74 -34.45 -11.32
CA VAL A 159 -48.78 -35.43 -11.07
C VAL A 159 -48.90 -36.29 -12.34
N GLU A 160 -48.65 -37.58 -12.21
CA GLU A 160 -48.87 -38.53 -13.31
C GLU A 160 -50.36 -38.90 -13.40
N SER A 161 -50.78 -39.48 -14.54
CA SER A 161 -52.14 -39.78 -14.83
C SER A 161 -52.78 -40.85 -13.92
N ASP A 162 -51.96 -41.54 -13.14
CA ASP A 162 -52.37 -42.53 -12.12
C ASP A 162 -52.58 -41.88 -10.71
N GLY A 163 -52.36 -40.56 -10.60
CA GLY A 163 -52.47 -39.81 -9.35
C GLY A 163 -51.21 -39.77 -8.50
N THR A 164 -50.08 -40.30 -9.03
CA THR A 164 -48.79 -40.29 -8.34
C THR A 164 -48.16 -38.91 -8.38
N VAL A 165 -47.76 -38.38 -7.23
CA VAL A 165 -47.12 -37.06 -7.13
C VAL A 165 -45.65 -37.23 -6.92
N TRP A 166 -44.86 -36.65 -7.83
CA TRP A 166 -43.40 -36.64 -7.79
C TRP A 166 -42.91 -35.23 -7.44
N LYS A 167 -41.99 -35.12 -6.48
CA LYS A 167 -41.26 -33.89 -6.20
C LYS A 167 -39.83 -33.98 -6.73
N THR A 168 -39.44 -33.00 -7.48
CA THR A 168 -38.08 -32.90 -8.00
C THR A 168 -37.27 -32.06 -7.00
N ASP A 169 -36.11 -32.56 -6.56
CA ASP A 169 -35.20 -31.82 -5.70
C ASP A 169 -34.35 -30.79 -6.49
N GLU A 170 -33.54 -30.04 -5.77
CA GLU A 170 -32.66 -29.01 -6.36
C GLU A 170 -31.58 -29.59 -7.30
N TYR A 171 -31.34 -30.89 -7.27
CA TYR A 171 -30.39 -31.60 -8.13
C TYR A 171 -31.08 -32.28 -9.33
N GLY A 172 -32.40 -32.15 -9.48
CA GLY A 172 -33.16 -32.75 -10.58
C GLY A 172 -33.57 -34.20 -10.35
N ASP A 173 -33.32 -34.75 -9.17
CA ASP A 173 -33.75 -36.10 -8.81
C ASP A 173 -35.21 -36.13 -8.38
N ARG A 174 -35.98 -37.12 -8.82
CA ARG A 174 -37.38 -37.28 -8.53
C ARG A 174 -37.56 -38.17 -7.32
N ALA A 175 -38.25 -37.66 -6.28
CA ALA A 175 -38.64 -38.43 -5.09
C ALA A 175 -40.16 -38.61 -5.01
N TYR A 176 -40.59 -39.78 -4.62
CA TYR A 176 -42.02 -40.09 -4.45
C TYR A 176 -42.56 -39.53 -3.13
N MET A 177 -43.69 -38.83 -3.18
CA MET A 177 -44.20 -38.03 -2.04
C MET A 177 -44.73 -38.83 -0.86
N TRP A 178 -44.88 -40.17 -0.93
CA TRP A 178 -45.46 -40.96 0.18
C TRP A 178 -44.46 -41.13 1.35
N GLU A 179 -43.21 -40.88 1.18
CA GLU A 179 -42.21 -40.97 2.29
C GLU A 179 -42.31 -39.85 3.33
N TYR A 180 -43.17 -38.87 3.14
CA TYR A 180 -43.33 -37.70 3.99
C TYR A 180 -44.70 -37.62 4.73
N ARG A 181 -45.37 -38.76 4.99
CA ARG A 181 -46.57 -38.82 5.82
C ARG A 181 -46.34 -39.45 7.15
#